data_226e31c834ff6398005fd61de94577ad
#
_entry.id   226e31c834ff6398005fd61de94577ad
#
_cell.length_a   1.000
_cell.length_b   1.000
_cell.length_c   1.000
_cell.angle_alpha   90.00
_cell.angle_beta   90.00
_cell.angle_gamma   90.00
#
_symmetry.space_group_name_H-M   'P 1'
#
loop_
_entity.id
_entity.type
_entity.pdbx_description
1 polymer ?
#
loop_
_entity_poly.entity_id
_entity_poly.type
_entity_poly.pdbx_seq_one_letter_code
_entity_poly.pdbx_strand_id
1 'polypeptide(L)'
;MDKEPQEQYDERGIVEKHTDIKHGDKKKGKTERKKDIGPAILQLKITLDQSSPKVWRRILIPPESTFFDLHVAIQDAMGWTDSHLHAFCIAQKGTARSLAIQFPNPDNDWLDDDDLDERIIKISDYLGIAVKQCKYCYDFGDSWDHTILLEREVPRDENDKYPHCIAGANACPPDDCGGVWGYQNLQRILKNPKHAEHADMLDWLCIDNASDFDPSEFNPADVQFENTSRRLKEYEKGFGIAPFSKQKKS
;
A
#
# COMPACT_ATOMS: atom_id res chain seq x y z
N MET A 1 29.69 58.28 -21.97
CA MET A 1 29.05 58.25 -20.65
C MET A 1 27.65 57.70 -20.88
N ASP A 2 27.56 56.40 -20.85
CA ASP A 2 26.29 55.69 -21.07
C ASP A 2 25.56 55.59 -19.73
N LYS A 3 24.31 56.06 -19.69
CA LYS A 3 23.47 55.95 -18.53
C LYS A 3 22.80 54.59 -18.54
N GLU A 4 23.02 53.79 -17.49
CA GLU A 4 22.30 52.54 -17.23
C GLU A 4 20.81 52.84 -17.03
N PRO A 5 19.90 51.95 -17.51
CA PRO A 5 18.49 52.08 -17.25
C PRO A 5 18.16 51.73 -15.81
N GLN A 6 17.38 52.60 -15.13
CA GLN A 6 16.86 52.33 -13.79
C GLN A 6 15.68 51.35 -13.91
N GLU A 7 15.76 50.24 -13.22
CA GLU A 7 14.66 49.28 -13.08
C GLU A 7 13.64 49.84 -12.05
N GLN A 8 12.36 49.88 -12.42
CA GLN A 8 11.27 50.17 -11.50
C GLN A 8 10.61 48.89 -11.01
N TYR A 9 10.39 48.80 -9.71
CA TYR A 9 9.73 47.68 -9.04
C TYR A 9 8.37 48.10 -8.52
N ASP A 10 7.39 47.18 -8.57
CA ASP A 10 6.08 47.39 -7.92
C ASP A 10 6.16 47.14 -6.41
N GLU A 11 5.09 47.40 -5.67
CA GLU A 11 5.01 47.24 -4.21
C GLU A 11 5.24 45.79 -3.73
N ARG A 12 5.35 44.82 -4.63
CA ARG A 12 5.59 43.39 -4.38
C ARG A 12 6.97 42.91 -4.85
N GLY A 13 7.80 43.84 -5.35
CA GLY A 13 9.19 43.56 -5.77
C GLY A 13 9.34 42.87 -7.13
N ILE A 14 8.38 43.03 -8.04
CA ILE A 14 8.41 42.43 -9.39
C ILE A 14 8.83 43.49 -10.42
N VAL A 15 9.75 43.14 -11.33
CA VAL A 15 10.26 43.99 -12.40
C VAL A 15 9.21 44.13 -13.51
N GLU A 16 8.72 45.32 -13.79
CA GLU A 16 7.86 45.60 -14.97
C GLU A 16 8.72 45.74 -16.24
N LYS A 17 8.55 44.79 -17.17
CA LYS A 17 9.11 44.91 -18.53
C LYS A 17 8.08 45.50 -19.47
N HIS A 18 8.25 46.76 -19.88
CA HIS A 18 7.53 47.32 -20.99
C HIS A 18 8.05 46.75 -22.32
N THR A 19 7.23 46.01 -23.02
CA THR A 19 7.47 45.62 -24.41
C THR A 19 6.42 46.25 -25.31
N ASP A 20 6.90 47.12 -26.23
CA ASP A 20 6.10 47.69 -27.31
C ASP A 20 5.51 46.62 -28.22
N ILE A 21 4.20 46.52 -28.28
CA ILE A 21 3.47 45.57 -29.13
C ILE A 21 3.17 46.21 -30.48
N LYS A 22 3.90 45.74 -31.50
CA LYS A 22 3.48 45.94 -32.91
C LYS A 22 2.35 44.99 -33.24
N HIS A 23 1.24 45.55 -33.79
CA HIS A 23 0.12 44.79 -34.32
C HIS A 23 0.56 43.85 -35.44
N GLY A 24 0.33 42.53 -35.26
CA GLY A 24 0.52 41.49 -36.26
C GLY A 24 -0.45 40.34 -36.02
N ASP A 25 -1.28 40.12 -37.00
CA ASP A 25 -2.15 38.97 -37.32
C ASP A 25 -2.53 37.91 -36.25
N LYS A 26 -3.84 37.84 -36.00
CA LYS A 26 -4.50 36.77 -35.25
C LYS A 26 -4.40 35.41 -35.97
N LYS A 27 -3.37 34.61 -35.68
CA LYS A 27 -3.45 33.16 -35.84
C LYS A 27 -4.20 32.57 -34.64
N LYS A 28 -5.39 32.00 -34.91
CA LYS A 28 -6.12 31.20 -33.93
C LYS A 28 -5.22 30.05 -33.43
N GLY A 29 -4.59 30.24 -32.29
CA GLY A 29 -3.94 29.18 -31.56
C GLY A 29 -4.99 28.14 -31.14
N LYS A 30 -4.88 26.91 -31.62
CA LYS A 30 -5.57 25.75 -31.04
C LYS A 30 -5.14 25.67 -29.57
N THR A 31 -6.05 26.03 -28.68
CA THR A 31 -5.92 25.71 -27.26
C THR A 31 -5.91 24.17 -27.19
N GLU A 32 -4.76 23.59 -26.96
CA GLU A 32 -4.69 22.18 -26.55
C GLU A 32 -5.55 22.05 -25.32
N ARG A 33 -6.69 21.36 -25.45
CA ARG A 33 -7.47 20.95 -24.29
C ARG A 33 -6.51 20.15 -23.42
N LYS A 34 -6.21 20.63 -22.19
CA LYS A 34 -5.66 19.79 -21.14
C LYS A 34 -6.54 18.54 -21.16
N LYS A 35 -5.96 17.39 -21.51
CA LYS A 35 -6.62 16.10 -21.30
C LYS A 35 -7.07 16.12 -19.84
N ASP A 36 -8.35 15.94 -19.63
CA ASP A 36 -8.91 15.72 -18.31
C ASP A 36 -8.25 14.43 -17.83
N ILE A 37 -7.21 14.56 -17.01
CA ILE A 37 -6.50 13.43 -16.44
C ILE A 37 -7.46 12.96 -15.37
N GLY A 38 -8.17 11.86 -15.62
CA GLY A 38 -9.08 11.23 -14.67
C GLY A 38 -8.44 11.09 -13.29
N PRO A 39 -9.21 10.75 -12.25
CA PRO A 39 -8.70 10.66 -10.89
C PRO A 39 -7.44 9.81 -10.85
N ALA A 40 -6.41 10.28 -10.14
CA ALA A 40 -5.14 9.58 -10.00
C ALA A 40 -5.32 8.24 -9.29
N ILE A 41 -4.47 7.27 -9.60
CA ILE A 41 -4.36 5.97 -8.93
C ILE A 41 -3.04 5.96 -8.16
N LEU A 42 -3.04 5.48 -6.93
CA LEU A 42 -1.84 5.34 -6.13
C LEU A 42 -1.05 4.10 -6.56
N GLN A 43 0.24 4.28 -6.87
CA GLN A 43 1.18 3.19 -7.03
C GLN A 43 1.90 2.97 -5.70
N LEU A 44 1.57 1.87 -5.03
CA LEU A 44 2.13 1.50 -3.74
C LEU A 44 3.13 0.35 -3.92
N LYS A 45 4.29 0.45 -3.27
CA LYS A 45 5.21 -0.66 -3.09
C LYS A 45 5.12 -1.17 -1.65
N ILE A 46 4.75 -2.42 -1.52
CA ILE A 46 4.65 -3.15 -0.25
C ILE A 46 5.86 -4.05 -0.16
N THR A 47 6.66 -3.90 0.88
CA THR A 47 7.88 -4.69 1.10
C THR A 47 7.77 -5.41 2.43
N LEU A 48 7.89 -6.74 2.44
CA LEU A 48 8.04 -7.52 3.66
C LEU A 48 9.43 -7.26 4.25
N ASP A 49 9.47 -6.62 5.40
CA ASP A 49 10.71 -6.19 6.04
C ASP A 49 11.53 -7.43 6.48
N GLN A 50 12.85 -7.30 6.43
CA GLN A 50 13.80 -8.34 6.83
C GLN A 50 13.68 -9.69 6.11
N SER A 51 12.77 -9.85 5.14
CA SER A 51 12.65 -11.08 4.34
C SER A 51 13.91 -11.36 3.50
N SER A 52 14.27 -12.63 3.37
CA SER A 52 15.36 -13.09 2.53
C SER A 52 14.99 -14.44 1.88
N PRO A 53 14.82 -14.47 0.54
CA PRO A 53 14.94 -13.36 -0.40
C PRO A 53 13.93 -12.26 -0.12
N LYS A 54 14.18 -11.03 -0.65
CA LYS A 54 13.34 -9.87 -0.38
C LYS A 54 11.98 -9.98 -1.08
N VAL A 55 10.93 -10.20 -0.33
CA VAL A 55 9.55 -10.26 -0.81
C VAL A 55 8.97 -8.85 -0.93
N TRP A 56 8.40 -8.53 -2.08
CA TRP A 56 7.71 -7.25 -2.28
C TRP A 56 6.65 -7.35 -3.38
N ARG A 57 5.66 -6.45 -3.31
CA ARG A 57 4.59 -6.31 -4.29
C ARG A 57 4.45 -4.85 -4.68
N ARG A 58 4.04 -4.58 -5.93
CA ARG A 58 3.68 -3.24 -6.38
C ARG A 58 2.26 -3.29 -6.89
N ILE A 59 1.38 -2.54 -6.24
CA ILE A 59 -0.04 -2.50 -6.57
C ILE A 59 -0.46 -1.11 -7.00
N LEU A 60 -1.48 -1.06 -7.84
CA LEU A 60 -2.24 0.13 -8.19
C LEU A 60 -3.56 0.06 -7.42
N ILE A 61 -3.89 1.11 -6.66
CA ILE A 61 -5.10 1.16 -5.85
C ILE A 61 -5.70 2.58 -5.87
N PRO A 62 -7.04 2.73 -5.91
CA PRO A 62 -7.67 4.04 -5.87
C PRO A 62 -7.39 4.78 -4.56
N PRO A 63 -7.13 6.11 -4.58
CA PRO A 63 -6.88 6.88 -3.37
C PRO A 63 -8.08 6.94 -2.42
N GLU A 64 -9.30 6.78 -2.96
CA GLU A 64 -10.56 6.70 -2.21
C GLU A 64 -10.79 5.36 -1.51
N SER A 65 -9.99 4.34 -1.77
CA SER A 65 -10.03 3.05 -1.07
C SER A 65 -9.70 3.25 0.41
N THR A 66 -10.32 2.45 1.26
CA THR A 66 -10.08 2.47 2.71
C THR A 66 -8.82 1.70 3.07
N PHE A 67 -8.35 1.83 4.31
CA PHE A 67 -7.26 0.99 4.80
C PHE A 67 -7.67 -0.48 4.90
N PHE A 68 -8.96 -0.79 5.13
CA PHE A 68 -9.46 -2.15 5.01
C PHE A 68 -9.36 -2.69 3.57
N ASP A 69 -9.68 -1.86 2.55
CA ASP A 69 -9.47 -2.25 1.15
C ASP A 69 -7.98 -2.51 0.86
N LEU A 70 -7.08 -1.73 1.45
CA LEU A 70 -5.64 -1.92 1.32
C LEU A 70 -5.17 -3.18 2.01
N HIS A 71 -5.68 -3.49 3.22
CA HIS A 71 -5.39 -4.73 3.92
C HIS A 71 -5.76 -5.95 3.06
N VAL A 72 -6.99 -6.02 2.56
CA VAL A 72 -7.43 -7.11 1.67
C VAL A 72 -6.52 -7.22 0.44
N ALA A 73 -6.18 -6.09 -0.17
CA ALA A 73 -5.28 -6.09 -1.32
C ALA A 73 -3.86 -6.58 -0.99
N ILE A 74 -3.36 -6.33 0.22
CA ILE A 74 -2.07 -6.87 0.68
C ILE A 74 -2.17 -8.38 0.87
N GLN A 75 -3.20 -8.87 1.55
CA GLN A 75 -3.42 -10.29 1.79
C GLN A 75 -3.48 -11.06 0.48
N ASP A 76 -4.29 -10.59 -0.47
CA ASP A 76 -4.42 -11.20 -1.79
C ASP A 76 -3.11 -11.16 -2.60
N ALA A 77 -2.37 -10.05 -2.56
CA ALA A 77 -1.10 -9.91 -3.27
C ALA A 77 0.03 -10.73 -2.65
N MET A 78 0.00 -10.96 -1.34
CA MET A 78 0.95 -11.83 -0.63
C MET A 78 0.56 -13.30 -0.79
N GLY A 79 -0.74 -13.63 -0.84
CA GLY A 79 -1.26 -14.99 -0.91
C GLY A 79 -1.54 -15.57 0.47
N TRP A 80 -1.72 -14.74 1.49
CA TRP A 80 -2.08 -15.15 2.84
C TRP A 80 -3.58 -15.43 2.99
N THR A 81 -3.93 -16.16 4.05
CA THR A 81 -5.31 -16.61 4.30
C THR A 81 -6.13 -15.62 5.11
N ASP A 82 -5.49 -14.54 5.59
CA ASP A 82 -6.14 -13.48 6.36
C ASP A 82 -6.77 -13.99 7.68
N SER A 83 -6.03 -14.85 8.38
CA SER A 83 -6.50 -15.54 9.60
C SER A 83 -6.05 -14.86 10.91
N HIS A 84 -5.27 -13.79 10.83
CA HIS A 84 -4.69 -13.11 11.99
C HIS A 84 -5.05 -11.62 12.03
N LEU A 85 -4.84 -11.00 13.21
CA LEU A 85 -5.00 -9.56 13.40
C LEU A 85 -3.91 -8.77 12.67
N HIS A 86 -4.22 -7.53 12.37
CA HIS A 86 -3.31 -6.62 11.69
C HIS A 86 -3.51 -5.16 12.13
N ALA A 87 -2.53 -4.32 11.84
CA ALA A 87 -2.63 -2.87 12.04
C ALA A 87 -1.74 -2.12 11.05
N PHE A 88 -2.19 -0.95 10.66
CA PHE A 88 -1.35 0.06 9.99
C PHE A 88 -0.86 1.06 11.02
N CYS A 89 0.40 1.50 10.88
CA CYS A 89 1.01 2.50 11.76
C CYS A 89 1.57 3.64 10.93
N ILE A 90 1.09 4.86 11.22
CA ILE A 90 1.52 6.08 10.56
C ILE A 90 2.32 6.93 11.54
N ALA A 91 3.58 7.20 11.21
CA ALA A 91 4.41 8.06 12.03
C ALA A 91 3.87 9.49 12.05
N GLN A 92 3.63 10.03 13.23
CA GLN A 92 3.18 11.41 13.40
C GLN A 92 4.37 12.36 13.42
N LYS A 93 4.35 13.35 12.52
CA LYS A 93 5.44 14.32 12.38
C LYS A 93 5.63 15.10 13.69
N GLY A 94 6.87 15.10 14.18
CA GLY A 94 7.26 15.88 15.37
C GLY A 94 6.96 15.19 16.72
N THR A 95 6.52 13.94 16.70
CA THR A 95 6.30 13.14 17.90
C THR A 95 7.00 11.78 17.76
N ALA A 96 7.19 11.08 18.89
CA ALA A 96 7.62 9.68 18.89
C ALA A 96 6.43 8.71 18.77
N ARG A 97 5.20 9.22 18.62
CA ARG A 97 3.97 8.41 18.55
C ARG A 97 3.65 8.03 17.12
N SER A 98 3.11 6.85 16.95
CA SER A 98 2.44 6.39 15.72
C SER A 98 0.93 6.40 15.96
N LEU A 99 0.19 6.72 14.92
CA LEU A 99 -1.25 6.54 14.87
C LEU A 99 -1.52 5.16 14.32
N ALA A 100 -2.30 4.35 15.03
CA ALA A 100 -2.75 3.07 14.54
C ALA A 100 -4.07 3.21 13.75
N ILE A 101 -4.18 2.46 12.66
CA ILE A 101 -5.40 2.29 11.88
C ILE A 101 -5.61 0.79 11.79
N GLN A 102 -6.70 0.29 12.35
CA GLN A 102 -6.95 -1.14 12.48
C GLN A 102 -8.44 -1.47 12.48
N PHE A 103 -8.77 -2.76 12.38
CA PHE A 103 -10.14 -3.20 12.49
C PHE A 103 -10.61 -3.07 13.94
N PRO A 104 -11.78 -2.45 14.22
CA PRO A 104 -12.28 -2.35 15.57
C PRO A 104 -12.59 -3.75 16.10
N ASN A 105 -11.90 -4.15 17.14
CA ASN A 105 -12.11 -5.43 17.81
C ASN A 105 -12.53 -5.15 19.25
N PRO A 106 -13.80 -5.47 19.65
CA PRO A 106 -14.29 -5.22 20.99
C PRO A 106 -13.52 -5.96 22.09
N ASP A 107 -12.87 -7.06 21.73
CA ASP A 107 -12.11 -7.90 22.67
C ASP A 107 -10.64 -7.49 22.74
N ASN A 108 -10.24 -6.42 22.04
CA ASN A 108 -8.86 -5.95 22.01
C ASN A 108 -8.63 -4.87 23.06
N ASP A 109 -8.13 -5.28 24.23
CA ASP A 109 -7.73 -4.36 25.32
C ASP A 109 -6.53 -3.45 24.97
N TRP A 110 -5.93 -3.62 23.77
CA TRP A 110 -4.79 -2.85 23.27
C TRP A 110 -5.20 -1.68 22.36
N LEU A 111 -6.52 -1.48 22.15
CA LEU A 111 -7.02 -0.32 21.41
C LEU A 111 -6.85 0.93 22.26
N ASP A 112 -6.06 1.88 21.76
CA ASP A 112 -6.04 3.23 22.32
C ASP A 112 -7.27 4.02 21.85
N ASP A 113 -7.76 4.95 22.67
CA ASP A 113 -8.91 5.83 22.31
C ASP A 113 -8.65 6.64 21.02
N ASP A 114 -7.37 6.79 20.63
CA ASP A 114 -6.93 7.52 19.43
C ASP A 114 -6.85 6.64 18.17
N ASP A 115 -7.07 5.32 18.28
CA ASP A 115 -7.00 4.41 17.14
C ASP A 115 -8.13 4.65 16.14
N LEU A 116 -7.82 4.51 14.86
CA LEU A 116 -8.75 4.80 13.78
C LEU A 116 -9.31 3.51 13.17
N ASP A 117 -10.60 3.57 12.83
CA ASP A 117 -11.31 2.48 12.16
C ASP A 117 -10.93 2.41 10.67
N GLU A 118 -10.23 1.37 10.28
CA GLU A 118 -9.75 1.15 8.91
C GLU A 118 -10.88 1.01 7.87
N ARG A 119 -12.11 0.70 8.29
CA ARG A 119 -13.28 0.57 7.41
C ARG A 119 -13.73 1.91 6.81
N ILE A 120 -13.37 3.03 7.46
CA ILE A 120 -13.80 4.38 7.08
C ILE A 120 -12.67 5.30 6.65
N ILE A 121 -11.46 5.07 7.15
CA ILE A 121 -10.30 5.91 6.84
C ILE A 121 -9.80 5.56 5.44
N LYS A 122 -9.71 6.58 4.58
CA LYS A 122 -9.21 6.41 3.21
C LYS A 122 -7.69 6.47 3.19
N ILE A 123 -7.10 5.78 2.22
CA ILE A 123 -5.65 5.81 2.00
C ILE A 123 -5.17 7.25 1.78
N SER A 124 -5.91 8.03 0.98
CA SER A 124 -5.57 9.44 0.68
C SER A 124 -5.65 10.39 1.87
N ASP A 125 -6.31 10.00 2.96
CA ASP A 125 -6.38 10.85 4.16
C ASP A 125 -5.01 10.91 4.86
N TYR A 126 -4.15 9.92 4.63
CA TYR A 126 -2.85 9.80 5.28
C TYR A 126 -1.67 9.65 4.32
N LEU A 127 -1.81 8.88 3.21
CA LEU A 127 -0.73 8.73 2.23
C LEU A 127 -0.90 9.73 1.08
N GLY A 128 0.12 10.58 0.89
CA GLY A 128 0.12 11.63 -0.13
C GLY A 128 1.47 12.34 -0.21
N ILE A 129 1.45 13.62 -0.59
CA ILE A 129 2.68 14.42 -0.79
C ILE A 129 3.50 14.54 0.51
N ALA A 130 2.81 14.72 1.65
CA ALA A 130 3.45 14.97 2.94
C ALA A 130 3.92 13.68 3.64
N VAL A 131 3.16 12.60 3.52
CA VAL A 131 3.46 11.29 4.12
C VAL A 131 3.45 10.25 3.00
N LYS A 132 4.61 9.74 2.65
CA LYS A 132 4.76 8.77 1.56
C LYS A 132 4.87 7.33 2.02
N GLN A 133 4.90 7.09 3.31
CA GLN A 133 5.20 5.77 3.84
C GLN A 133 4.40 5.52 5.12
N CYS A 134 3.91 4.29 5.27
CA CYS A 134 3.40 3.76 6.53
C CYS A 134 3.93 2.35 6.77
N LYS A 135 3.75 1.86 7.99
CA LYS A 135 4.01 0.46 8.36
C LYS A 135 2.70 -0.31 8.35
N TYR A 136 2.79 -1.60 8.10
CA TYR A 136 1.71 -2.55 8.24
C TYR A 136 2.26 -3.81 8.88
N CYS A 137 1.67 -4.24 9.98
CA CYS A 137 1.99 -5.48 10.67
C CYS A 137 0.79 -6.44 10.51
N TYR A 138 1.06 -7.64 10.07
CA TYR A 138 0.11 -8.74 10.00
C TYR A 138 0.59 -9.85 10.92
N ASP A 139 -0.32 -10.47 11.65
CA ASP A 139 -0.05 -11.45 12.68
C ASP A 139 0.92 -10.92 13.77
N PHE A 140 0.36 -10.46 14.88
CA PHE A 140 1.16 -9.90 15.98
C PHE A 140 2.03 -10.96 16.68
N GLY A 141 1.77 -12.27 16.47
CA GLY A 141 2.60 -13.37 16.95
C GLY A 141 3.86 -13.54 16.11
N ASP A 142 3.70 -13.64 14.81
CA ASP A 142 4.80 -13.81 13.84
C ASP A 142 5.44 -12.49 13.43
N SER A 143 4.78 -11.35 13.66
CA SER A 143 5.24 -10.00 13.36
C SER A 143 5.67 -9.83 11.89
N TRP A 144 4.75 -10.12 10.96
CA TRP A 144 4.98 -9.87 9.55
C TRP A 144 4.92 -8.37 9.24
N ASP A 145 6.04 -7.70 9.50
CA ASP A 145 6.16 -6.26 9.31
C ASP A 145 6.41 -5.90 7.85
N HIS A 146 5.67 -4.89 7.37
CA HIS A 146 5.81 -4.38 6.02
C HIS A 146 6.04 -2.87 6.01
N THR A 147 6.81 -2.45 5.03
CA THR A 147 6.90 -1.04 4.64
C THR A 147 6.06 -0.81 3.39
N ILE A 148 5.06 0.05 3.50
CA ILE A 148 4.23 0.50 2.37
C ILE A 148 4.71 1.88 1.95
N LEU A 149 5.16 2.01 0.70
CA LEU A 149 5.67 3.24 0.12
C LEU A 149 4.78 3.70 -1.04
N LEU A 150 4.25 4.92 -0.95
CA LEU A 150 3.67 5.61 -2.10
C LEU A 150 4.79 6.07 -3.03
N GLU A 151 4.99 5.33 -4.13
CA GLU A 151 6.04 5.65 -5.10
C GLU A 151 5.64 6.84 -5.97
N ARG A 152 4.40 6.86 -6.46
CA ARG A 152 3.85 7.92 -7.30
C ARG A 152 2.34 7.78 -7.47
N GLU A 153 1.73 8.81 -8.05
CA GLU A 153 0.40 8.76 -8.61
C GLU A 153 0.47 8.54 -10.12
N VAL A 154 -0.46 7.76 -10.66
CA VAL A 154 -0.58 7.48 -12.10
C VAL A 154 -2.00 7.80 -12.58
N PRO A 155 -2.19 8.18 -13.85
CA PRO A 155 -3.55 8.34 -14.40
C PRO A 155 -4.34 7.04 -14.30
N ARG A 156 -5.64 7.13 -13.96
CA ARG A 156 -6.55 5.99 -13.99
C ARG A 156 -6.77 5.53 -15.43
N ASP A 157 -6.63 4.24 -15.68
CA ASP A 157 -7.15 3.61 -16.91
C ASP A 157 -8.56 3.09 -16.62
N GLU A 158 -9.54 3.55 -17.40
CA GLU A 158 -10.95 3.15 -17.24
C GLU A 158 -11.21 1.69 -17.63
N ASN A 159 -10.28 1.07 -18.37
CA ASN A 159 -10.37 -0.33 -18.76
C ASN A 159 -9.76 -1.28 -17.72
N ASP A 160 -8.98 -0.76 -16.77
CA ASP A 160 -8.35 -1.54 -15.72
C ASP A 160 -9.29 -1.71 -14.52
N LYS A 161 -9.15 -2.87 -13.88
CA LYS A 161 -9.77 -3.14 -12.58
C LYS A 161 -8.75 -2.88 -11.48
N TYR A 162 -9.21 -2.26 -10.41
CA TYR A 162 -8.38 -1.96 -9.25
C TYR A 162 -8.97 -2.59 -7.98
N PRO A 163 -8.11 -3.07 -7.05
CA PRO A 163 -6.64 -3.03 -7.10
C PRO A 163 -6.07 -3.90 -8.22
N HIS A 164 -4.80 -3.63 -8.63
CA HIS A 164 -4.09 -4.34 -9.67
C HIS A 164 -2.63 -4.53 -9.28
N CYS A 165 -2.12 -5.77 -9.28
CA CYS A 165 -0.72 -6.05 -9.02
C CYS A 165 0.08 -5.95 -10.33
N ILE A 166 1.04 -5.03 -10.40
CA ILE A 166 1.79 -4.74 -11.63
C ILE A 166 3.23 -5.25 -11.59
N ALA A 167 3.75 -5.60 -10.42
CA ALA A 167 5.09 -6.15 -10.24
C ALA A 167 5.27 -6.74 -8.84
N GLY A 168 6.26 -7.58 -8.69
CA GLY A 168 6.67 -8.14 -7.41
C GLY A 168 7.88 -9.05 -7.58
N ALA A 169 8.36 -9.59 -6.48
CA ALA A 169 9.40 -10.62 -6.50
C ALA A 169 9.30 -11.49 -5.27
N ASN A 170 9.63 -12.75 -5.46
CA ASN A 170 9.75 -13.81 -4.48
C ASN A 170 8.41 -14.25 -3.87
N ALA A 171 8.30 -15.52 -3.56
CA ALA A 171 7.16 -16.11 -2.89
C ALA A 171 7.00 -15.53 -1.48
N CYS A 172 5.75 -15.34 -1.07
CA CYS A 172 5.46 -14.98 0.31
C CYS A 172 5.74 -16.16 1.24
N PRO A 173 6.25 -15.93 2.45
CA PRO A 173 6.32 -16.97 3.47
C PRO A 173 4.95 -17.60 3.73
N PRO A 174 4.87 -18.90 4.03
CA PRO A 174 3.65 -19.50 4.54
C PRO A 174 3.21 -18.84 5.85
N ASP A 175 1.88 -18.77 6.07
CA ASP A 175 1.34 -18.39 7.39
C ASP A 175 1.87 -19.32 8.48
N ASP A 176 1.95 -18.85 9.71
CA ASP A 176 2.31 -19.63 10.92
C ASP A 176 3.70 -20.30 10.87
N CYS A 177 4.60 -19.83 10.02
CA CYS A 177 5.95 -20.43 9.96
C CYS A 177 6.95 -19.86 10.97
N GLY A 178 6.52 -18.98 11.88
CA GLY A 178 7.34 -18.39 12.95
C GLY A 178 8.05 -17.10 12.54
N GLY A 179 7.40 -16.29 11.74
CA GLY A 179 7.88 -15.00 11.29
C GLY A 179 9.11 -15.11 10.37
N VAL A 180 9.82 -13.99 10.20
CA VAL A 180 11.00 -13.93 9.31
C VAL A 180 12.08 -14.95 9.69
N TRP A 181 12.27 -15.18 10.98
CA TRP A 181 13.26 -16.14 11.46
C TRP A 181 12.85 -17.59 11.21
N GLY A 182 11.57 -17.92 11.44
CA GLY A 182 11.00 -19.23 11.13
C GLY A 182 11.08 -19.51 9.63
N TYR A 183 10.76 -18.52 8.80
CA TYR A 183 10.88 -18.65 7.35
C TYR A 183 12.31 -18.91 6.88
N GLN A 184 13.30 -18.23 7.44
CA GLN A 184 14.71 -18.50 7.14
C GLN A 184 15.12 -19.91 7.58
N ASN A 185 14.64 -20.36 8.75
CA ASN A 185 14.89 -21.71 9.25
C ASN A 185 14.25 -22.76 8.35
N LEU A 186 12.98 -22.55 7.95
CA LEU A 186 12.27 -23.41 7.00
C LEU A 186 13.06 -23.59 5.70
N GLN A 187 13.51 -22.50 5.08
CA GLN A 187 14.32 -22.57 3.87
C GLN A 187 15.64 -23.36 4.11
N ARG A 188 16.26 -23.21 5.28
CA ARG A 188 17.49 -23.94 5.64
C ARG A 188 17.24 -25.43 5.79
N ILE A 189 16.12 -25.80 6.42
CA ILE A 189 15.71 -27.20 6.60
C ILE A 189 15.45 -27.86 5.25
N LEU A 190 14.65 -27.21 4.39
CA LEU A 190 14.29 -27.73 3.06
C LEU A 190 15.51 -27.92 2.15
N LYS A 191 16.52 -27.06 2.26
CA LYS A 191 17.79 -27.21 1.51
C LYS A 191 18.67 -28.37 1.98
N ASN A 192 18.39 -28.99 3.12
CA ASN A 192 19.19 -30.08 3.67
C ASN A 192 18.35 -31.36 3.87
N PRO A 193 18.32 -32.29 2.91
CA PRO A 193 17.55 -33.54 3.02
C PRO A 193 17.95 -34.44 4.19
N LYS A 194 19.10 -34.17 4.84
CA LYS A 194 19.57 -34.90 6.03
C LYS A 194 19.21 -34.20 7.35
N HIS A 195 18.51 -33.07 7.29
CA HIS A 195 18.07 -32.40 8.50
C HIS A 195 17.02 -33.24 9.23
N ALA A 196 17.09 -33.29 10.55
CA ALA A 196 16.18 -34.14 11.35
C ALA A 196 14.70 -33.78 11.13
N GLU A 197 14.40 -32.47 10.93
CA GLU A 197 13.06 -31.94 10.72
C GLU A 197 12.65 -31.85 9.24
N HIS A 198 13.47 -32.40 8.29
CA HIS A 198 13.19 -32.21 6.86
C HIS A 198 11.86 -32.84 6.44
N ALA A 199 11.60 -34.06 6.87
CA ALA A 199 10.35 -34.77 6.57
C ALA A 199 9.14 -34.05 7.18
N ASP A 200 9.27 -33.63 8.44
CA ASP A 200 8.19 -32.92 9.16
C ASP A 200 7.81 -31.61 8.47
N MET A 201 8.81 -30.88 7.92
CA MET A 201 8.55 -29.64 7.18
C MET A 201 7.90 -29.88 5.82
N LEU A 202 8.23 -30.96 5.12
CA LEU A 202 7.52 -31.34 3.90
C LEU A 202 6.05 -31.66 4.19
N ASP A 203 5.81 -32.46 5.24
CA ASP A 203 4.46 -32.80 5.68
C ASP A 203 3.66 -31.55 6.10
N TRP A 204 4.30 -30.64 6.84
CA TRP A 204 3.68 -29.37 7.26
C TRP A 204 3.31 -28.48 6.08
N LEU A 205 4.17 -28.41 5.05
CA LEU A 205 3.89 -27.67 3.81
C LEU A 205 2.91 -28.40 2.87
N CYS A 206 2.55 -29.65 3.18
CA CYS A 206 1.74 -30.52 2.30
C CYS A 206 2.36 -30.68 0.90
N ILE A 207 3.68 -30.85 0.82
CA ILE A 207 4.42 -31.07 -0.43
C ILE A 207 5.19 -32.38 -0.40
N ASP A 208 5.39 -33.00 -1.56
CA ASP A 208 6.12 -34.27 -1.67
C ASP A 208 7.64 -34.07 -1.69
N ASN A 209 8.10 -32.97 -2.27
CA ASN A 209 9.51 -32.68 -2.45
C ASN A 209 9.85 -31.24 -2.10
N ALA A 210 11.03 -30.99 -1.56
CA ALA A 210 11.52 -29.65 -1.27
C ALA A 210 11.64 -28.74 -2.50
N SER A 211 11.72 -29.33 -3.71
CA SER A 211 11.69 -28.59 -4.98
C SER A 211 10.33 -28.00 -5.32
N ASP A 212 9.26 -28.44 -4.67
CA ASP A 212 7.90 -27.96 -4.87
C ASP A 212 7.66 -26.63 -4.11
N PHE A 213 8.62 -26.24 -3.27
CA PHE A 213 8.67 -24.95 -2.60
C PHE A 213 9.79 -24.08 -3.17
N ASP A 214 9.44 -23.14 -4.07
CA ASP A 214 10.39 -22.18 -4.63
C ASP A 214 10.21 -20.79 -4.01
N PRO A 215 11.10 -20.37 -3.10
CA PRO A 215 11.02 -19.05 -2.48
C PRO A 215 11.25 -17.88 -3.46
N SER A 216 11.67 -18.15 -4.70
CA SER A 216 11.86 -17.13 -5.74
C SER A 216 10.65 -16.96 -6.67
N GLU A 217 9.67 -17.85 -6.58
CA GLU A 217 8.50 -17.85 -7.48
C GLU A 217 7.57 -16.66 -7.17
N PHE A 218 7.26 -15.89 -8.18
CA PHE A 218 6.18 -14.89 -8.13
C PHE A 218 5.86 -14.38 -9.54
N ASN A 219 4.57 -14.39 -9.88
CA ASN A 219 4.07 -13.78 -11.09
C ASN A 219 2.91 -12.82 -10.75
N PRO A 220 3.00 -11.53 -11.04
CA PRO A 220 1.94 -10.57 -10.74
C PRO A 220 0.61 -10.85 -11.45
N ALA A 221 0.63 -11.58 -12.58
CA ALA A 221 -0.57 -11.95 -13.32
C ALA A 221 -1.43 -13.00 -12.58
N ASP A 222 -0.84 -13.73 -11.64
CA ASP A 222 -1.54 -14.78 -10.88
C ASP A 222 -2.28 -14.22 -9.65
N VAL A 223 -2.01 -12.96 -9.29
CA VAL A 223 -2.67 -12.29 -8.16
C VAL A 223 -4.14 -12.06 -8.48
N GLN A 224 -5.01 -12.63 -7.66
CA GLN A 224 -6.46 -12.47 -7.75
C GLN A 224 -6.96 -11.62 -6.57
N PHE A 225 -7.61 -10.50 -6.88
CA PHE A 225 -8.14 -9.63 -5.84
C PHE A 225 -9.60 -9.97 -5.55
N GLU A 226 -9.90 -10.21 -4.29
CA GLU A 226 -11.22 -10.51 -3.82
C GLU A 226 -12.15 -9.29 -3.72
N ASN A 227 -13.44 -9.57 -3.54
CA ASN A 227 -14.42 -8.52 -3.26
C ASN A 227 -14.33 -8.09 -1.79
N THR A 228 -13.77 -6.92 -1.54
CA THR A 228 -13.58 -6.35 -0.21
C THR A 228 -14.89 -6.27 0.60
N SER A 229 -16.01 -5.94 -0.05
CA SER A 229 -17.30 -5.89 0.65
C SER A 229 -17.79 -7.26 1.15
N ARG A 230 -17.36 -8.35 0.51
CA ARG A 230 -17.63 -9.70 0.99
C ARG A 230 -16.75 -9.99 2.20
N ARG A 231 -15.45 -9.75 2.09
CA ARG A 231 -14.47 -9.96 3.16
C ARG A 231 -14.84 -9.15 4.42
N LEU A 232 -15.26 -7.90 4.23
CA LEU A 232 -15.72 -7.05 5.33
C LEU A 232 -16.88 -7.68 6.13
N LYS A 233 -17.87 -8.24 5.45
CA LYS A 233 -19.01 -8.90 6.11
C LYS A 233 -18.58 -10.15 6.89
N GLU A 234 -17.58 -10.89 6.38
CA GLU A 234 -17.01 -12.05 7.06
C GLU A 234 -16.27 -11.61 8.33
N TYR A 235 -15.51 -10.54 8.27
CA TYR A 235 -14.84 -9.92 9.42
C TYR A 235 -15.84 -9.45 10.47
N GLU A 236 -16.82 -8.62 10.08
CA GLU A 236 -17.86 -8.10 11.00
C GLU A 236 -18.60 -9.23 11.70
N LYS A 237 -18.91 -10.30 10.96
CA LYS A 237 -19.55 -11.50 11.52
C LYS A 237 -18.61 -12.25 12.47
N GLY A 238 -17.34 -12.42 12.11
CA GLY A 238 -16.33 -13.12 12.90
C GLY A 238 -16.08 -12.45 14.24
N PHE A 239 -16.00 -11.12 14.25
CA PHE A 239 -15.80 -10.32 15.46
C PHE A 239 -17.11 -9.95 16.19
N GLY A 240 -18.27 -10.38 15.72
CA GLY A 240 -19.55 -10.03 16.33
C GLY A 240 -19.90 -8.54 16.27
N ILE A 241 -19.31 -7.80 15.33
CA ILE A 241 -19.48 -6.36 15.17
C ILE A 241 -20.68 -6.08 14.26
N ALA A 242 -21.49 -5.07 14.63
CA ALA A 242 -22.58 -4.64 13.79
C ALA A 242 -22.10 -4.17 12.41
N PRO A 243 -22.80 -4.53 11.31
CA PRO A 243 -22.42 -4.11 9.98
C PRO A 243 -22.26 -2.60 9.88
N PHE A 244 -21.16 -2.18 9.28
CA PHE A 244 -20.90 -0.77 9.03
C PHE A 244 -21.92 -0.21 8.04
N SER A 245 -22.95 0.49 8.55
CA SER A 245 -23.89 1.22 7.72
C SER A 245 -23.26 2.56 7.35
N LYS A 246 -22.92 2.76 6.06
CA LYS A 246 -22.57 4.09 5.55
C LYS A 246 -23.69 5.04 5.95
N GLN A 247 -23.47 5.87 6.97
CA GLN A 247 -24.43 6.91 7.33
C GLN A 247 -24.63 7.78 6.08
N LYS A 248 -25.89 7.79 5.58
CA LYS A 248 -26.27 8.74 4.55
C LYS A 248 -26.00 10.12 5.14
N LYS A 249 -25.04 10.85 4.57
CA LYS A 249 -24.88 12.27 4.87
C LYS A 249 -26.23 12.94 4.57
N SER A 250 -26.92 13.35 5.63
CA SER A 250 -28.09 14.23 5.58
C SER A 250 -27.67 15.63 5.15
#